data_842f540745f80b3f7b30d087efa9ec78
#
_entry.id   842f540745f80b3f7b30d087efa9ec78
#
_cell.length_a   1.000
_cell.length_b   1.000
_cell.length_c   1.000
_cell.angle_alpha   90.00
_cell.angle_beta   90.00
_cell.angle_gamma   90.00
#
_symmetry.space_group_name_H-M   'P 1'
#
loop_
_entity.id
_entity.type
_entity.pdbx_description
1 polymer ?
#
loop_
_entity_poly.entity_id
_entity_poly.type
_entity_poly.pdbx_seq_one_letter_code
_entity_poly.pdbx_strand_id
1 'polypeptide(L)'
;IDLSAMVGMSSPAVSHHLRQLRESGLLVSRRVGKEVYYRASDSEQAQLLHRMIERTMEISCPEEESKAATGAPHLPPLDAEVYEGGGTGEQIETIRAVHDYLTQHLSSRVTIDELSRRFLMNPSTMKALFKSVYGSSLASHIREHRMQHAAKLLLEGDENVAQVARAVGYESQSKFSTEFHKAFGVLPTEYRRLQKK
;
A
#
# COMPACT_ATOMS: atom_id res chain seq x y z
N ILE A 1 -20.28 -23.70 -4.87
CA ILE A 1 -19.79 -23.06 -3.64
C ILE A 1 -20.32 -21.63 -3.64
N ASP A 2 -20.96 -21.20 -2.56
CA ASP A 2 -21.43 -19.82 -2.39
C ASP A 2 -20.26 -18.94 -1.94
N LEU A 3 -19.74 -18.11 -2.86
CA LEU A 3 -18.62 -17.22 -2.60
C LEU A 3 -18.93 -16.17 -1.51
N SER A 4 -20.19 -15.74 -1.35
CA SER A 4 -20.56 -14.76 -0.34
C SER A 4 -20.43 -15.34 1.07
N ALA A 5 -20.76 -16.61 1.26
CA ALA A 5 -20.56 -17.31 2.52
C ALA A 5 -19.08 -17.53 2.83
N MET A 6 -18.25 -17.83 1.81
CA MET A 6 -16.79 -18.05 2.00
C MET A 6 -16.04 -16.80 2.42
N VAL A 7 -16.38 -15.65 1.87
CA VAL A 7 -15.64 -14.39 2.14
C VAL A 7 -16.32 -13.52 3.21
N GLY A 8 -17.44 -13.97 3.78
CA GLY A 8 -18.16 -13.22 4.82
C GLY A 8 -18.75 -11.89 4.34
N MET A 9 -19.00 -11.74 3.05
CA MET A 9 -19.50 -10.51 2.44
C MET A 9 -20.92 -10.69 1.92
N SER A 10 -21.69 -9.59 1.80
CA SER A 10 -23.02 -9.64 1.20
C SER A 10 -22.96 -10.03 -0.29
N SER A 11 -23.95 -10.76 -0.76
CA SER A 11 -24.04 -11.21 -2.15
C SER A 11 -23.97 -10.07 -3.19
N PRO A 12 -24.57 -8.87 -2.98
CA PRO A 12 -24.37 -7.72 -3.86
C PRO A 12 -22.93 -7.21 -3.89
N ALA A 13 -22.23 -7.17 -2.75
CA ALA A 13 -20.83 -6.74 -2.69
C ALA A 13 -19.91 -7.70 -3.44
N VAL A 14 -20.07 -9.01 -3.23
CA VAL A 14 -19.35 -10.05 -3.98
C VAL A 14 -19.60 -9.92 -5.48
N SER A 15 -20.88 -9.75 -5.89
CA SER A 15 -21.23 -9.56 -7.30
C SER A 15 -20.59 -8.33 -7.92
N HIS A 16 -20.46 -7.24 -7.16
CA HIS A 16 -19.76 -6.03 -7.60
C HIS A 16 -18.27 -6.29 -7.85
N HIS A 17 -17.58 -6.93 -6.92
CA HIS A 17 -16.16 -7.26 -7.07
C HIS A 17 -15.91 -8.27 -8.21
N LEU A 18 -16.74 -9.29 -8.34
CA LEU A 18 -16.63 -10.25 -9.44
C LEU A 18 -16.83 -9.59 -10.81
N ARG A 19 -17.73 -8.58 -10.89
CA ARG A 19 -17.88 -7.78 -12.11
C ARG A 19 -16.63 -7.00 -12.45
N GLN A 20 -16.02 -6.32 -11.47
CA GLN A 20 -14.78 -5.57 -11.66
C GLN A 20 -13.63 -6.49 -12.13
N LEU A 21 -13.47 -7.66 -11.48
CA LEU A 21 -12.46 -8.64 -11.87
C LEU A 21 -12.69 -9.23 -13.28
N ARG A 22 -13.94 -9.34 -13.71
CA ARG A 22 -14.28 -9.75 -15.07
C ARG A 22 -13.98 -8.64 -16.08
N GLU A 23 -14.34 -7.39 -15.77
CA GLU A 23 -14.08 -6.21 -16.61
C GLU A 23 -12.58 -5.94 -16.77
N SER A 24 -11.78 -6.27 -15.75
CA SER A 24 -10.32 -6.21 -15.83
C SER A 24 -9.66 -7.39 -16.56
N GLY A 25 -10.44 -8.34 -17.04
CA GLY A 25 -9.93 -9.52 -17.76
C GLY A 25 -9.27 -10.59 -16.87
N LEU A 26 -9.36 -10.46 -15.54
CA LEU A 26 -8.81 -11.44 -14.59
C LEU A 26 -9.71 -12.65 -14.41
N LEU A 27 -11.04 -12.48 -14.61
CA LEU A 27 -12.01 -13.55 -14.52
C LEU A 27 -12.79 -13.69 -15.83
N VAL A 28 -13.19 -14.91 -16.13
CA VAL A 28 -14.23 -15.23 -17.11
C VAL A 28 -15.43 -15.82 -16.39
N SER A 29 -16.64 -15.56 -16.91
CA SER A 29 -17.86 -16.08 -16.32
C SER A 29 -18.70 -16.84 -17.35
N ARG A 30 -19.36 -17.89 -16.89
CA ARG A 30 -20.33 -18.67 -17.67
C ARG A 30 -21.63 -18.80 -16.89
N ARG A 31 -22.73 -18.48 -17.53
CA ARG A 31 -24.08 -18.65 -16.94
C ARG A 31 -24.64 -20.01 -17.30
N VAL A 32 -25.13 -20.74 -16.30
CA VAL A 32 -25.84 -22.01 -16.46
C VAL A 32 -27.15 -21.91 -15.66
N GLY A 33 -28.26 -21.71 -16.35
CA GLY A 33 -29.55 -21.49 -15.71
C GLY A 33 -29.59 -20.20 -14.87
N LYS A 34 -29.85 -20.32 -13.59
CA LYS A 34 -29.86 -19.20 -12.62
C LYS A 34 -28.48 -18.90 -11.97
N GLU A 35 -27.53 -19.78 -12.16
CA GLU A 35 -26.21 -19.70 -11.54
C GLU A 35 -25.17 -19.09 -12.48
N VAL A 36 -24.23 -18.37 -11.93
CA VAL A 36 -23.09 -17.82 -12.66
C VAL A 36 -21.81 -18.40 -12.06
N TYR A 37 -21.05 -19.10 -12.90
CA TYR A 37 -19.78 -19.69 -12.56
C TYR A 37 -18.65 -18.78 -13.00
N TYR A 38 -17.64 -18.61 -12.15
CA TYR A 38 -16.46 -17.81 -12.42
C TYR A 38 -15.21 -18.69 -12.39
N ARG A 39 -14.27 -18.42 -13.26
CA ARG A 39 -12.91 -18.97 -13.23
C ARG A 39 -11.89 -17.90 -13.55
N ALA A 40 -10.63 -18.10 -13.15
CA ALA A 40 -9.53 -17.24 -13.59
C ALA A 40 -9.46 -17.30 -15.13
N SER A 41 -9.16 -16.16 -15.73
CA SER A 41 -8.92 -16.12 -17.18
C SER A 41 -7.55 -16.71 -17.51
N ASP A 42 -7.35 -17.08 -18.76
CA ASP A 42 -6.05 -17.57 -19.25
C ASP A 42 -5.14 -16.39 -19.70
N SER A 43 -5.51 -15.14 -19.34
CA SER A 43 -4.73 -13.95 -19.66
C SER A 43 -3.39 -13.94 -18.89
N GLU A 44 -2.40 -13.31 -19.48
CA GLU A 44 -1.06 -13.17 -18.86
C GLU A 44 -1.15 -12.49 -17.48
N GLN A 45 -2.03 -11.47 -17.36
CA GLN A 45 -2.27 -10.77 -16.09
C GLN A 45 -2.88 -11.69 -15.02
N ALA A 46 -3.83 -12.56 -15.40
CA ALA A 46 -4.43 -13.51 -14.47
C ALA A 46 -3.43 -14.58 -14.01
N GLN A 47 -2.56 -15.04 -14.92
CA GLN A 47 -1.49 -15.98 -14.60
C GLN A 47 -0.43 -15.36 -13.71
N LEU A 48 -0.09 -14.09 -13.94
CA LEU A 48 0.84 -13.35 -13.11
C LEU A 48 0.28 -13.19 -11.68
N LEU A 49 -0.98 -12.76 -11.56
CA LEU A 49 -1.65 -12.63 -10.28
C LEU A 49 -1.71 -13.97 -9.53
N HIS A 50 -2.00 -15.06 -10.23
CA HIS A 50 -2.02 -16.40 -9.63
C HIS A 50 -0.66 -16.79 -9.05
N ARG A 51 0.42 -16.63 -9.83
CA ARG A 51 1.79 -16.88 -9.35
C ARG A 51 2.17 -16.01 -8.14
N MET A 52 1.69 -14.77 -8.10
CA MET A 52 1.94 -13.88 -6.98
C MET A 52 1.21 -14.32 -5.71
N ILE A 53 -0.05 -14.75 -5.83
CA ILE A 53 -0.82 -15.28 -4.72
C ILE A 53 -0.15 -16.55 -4.17
N GLU A 54 0.22 -17.49 -5.04
CA GLU A 54 0.95 -18.71 -4.65
C GLU A 54 2.24 -18.37 -3.89
N ARG A 55 3.05 -17.46 -4.42
CA ARG A 55 4.31 -17.04 -3.79
C ARG A 55 4.09 -16.35 -2.44
N THR A 56 3.01 -15.58 -2.30
CA THR A 56 2.65 -14.93 -1.03
C THR A 56 2.17 -15.95 0.00
N MET A 57 1.45 -16.97 -0.43
CA MET A 57 0.99 -18.05 0.44
C MET A 57 2.15 -18.96 0.90
N GLU A 58 3.12 -19.22 0.06
CA GLU A 58 4.34 -19.93 0.43
C GLU A 58 5.17 -19.15 1.48
N ILE A 59 5.21 -17.82 1.39
CA ILE A 59 5.86 -16.96 2.39
C ILE A 59 5.05 -16.88 3.69
N SER A 60 3.74 -17.07 3.65
CA SER A 60 2.83 -16.99 4.80
C SER A 60 2.67 -18.31 5.56
N CYS A 61 3.20 -19.42 5.06
CA CYS A 61 3.29 -20.70 5.76
C CYS A 61 4.74 -20.99 6.14
N PRO A 62 5.27 -20.46 7.25
CA PRO A 62 6.49 -21.00 7.81
C PRO A 62 6.14 -22.33 8.46
N GLU A 63 6.74 -23.43 7.99
CA GLU A 63 6.85 -24.65 8.79
C GLU A 63 7.47 -24.28 10.13
N GLU A 64 6.88 -24.80 11.19
CA GLU A 64 7.32 -24.57 12.56
C GLU A 64 8.78 -24.95 12.72
N GLU A 65 9.67 -23.97 12.84
CA GLU A 65 10.85 -24.05 13.70
C GLU A 65 11.54 -22.66 13.74
N SER A 66 11.41 -22.00 14.82
CA SER A 66 12.48 -21.43 15.64
C SER A 66 11.98 -20.27 16.51
N LYS A 67 12.22 -20.45 17.78
CA LYS A 67 12.02 -19.52 18.88
C LYS A 67 12.73 -18.20 18.69
N ALA A 68 12.06 -17.15 19.18
CA ALA A 68 12.61 -15.87 19.62
C ALA A 68 13.10 -14.90 18.54
N ALA A 69 12.19 -14.02 18.14
CA ALA A 69 12.53 -12.62 17.97
C ALA A 69 11.29 -11.79 18.26
N THR A 70 11.39 -10.95 19.25
CA THR A 70 10.45 -9.89 19.61
C THR A 70 10.31 -8.96 18.39
N GLY A 71 9.39 -9.29 17.47
CA GLY A 71 9.22 -8.58 16.22
C GLY A 71 8.40 -7.32 16.40
N ALA A 72 9.01 -6.17 16.23
CA ALA A 72 8.28 -5.01 15.77
C ALA A 72 7.59 -5.40 14.44
N PRO A 73 6.34 -4.97 14.18
CA PRO A 73 5.68 -5.25 12.91
C PRO A 73 6.56 -4.70 11.77
N HIS A 74 7.12 -5.62 10.99
CA HIS A 74 7.93 -5.29 9.81
C HIS A 74 6.95 -4.81 8.74
N LEU A 75 6.90 -3.50 8.53
CA LEU A 75 6.29 -2.96 7.32
C LEU A 75 7.13 -3.45 6.13
N PRO A 76 6.51 -4.09 5.12
CA PRO A 76 7.25 -4.52 3.92
C PRO A 76 7.93 -3.32 3.27
N PRO A 77 9.10 -3.49 2.66
CA PRO A 77 9.75 -2.43 1.92
C PRO A 77 8.81 -1.93 0.83
N LEU A 78 8.58 -0.61 0.80
CA LEU A 78 7.68 0.07 -0.14
C LEU A 78 8.20 0.08 -1.59
N ASP A 79 9.38 -0.46 -1.82
CA ASP A 79 10.03 -0.58 -3.13
C ASP A 79 9.64 -1.86 -3.87
N ALA A 80 8.70 -2.66 -3.33
CA ALA A 80 8.25 -3.90 -3.94
C ALA A 80 7.34 -3.61 -5.15
N GLU A 81 7.89 -3.88 -6.29
CA GLU A 81 7.28 -4.11 -7.60
C GLU A 81 5.96 -3.40 -7.93
N VAL A 82 6.11 -2.41 -8.80
CA VAL A 82 5.04 -1.61 -9.43
C VAL A 82 4.10 -2.51 -10.23
N TYR A 83 2.84 -2.59 -9.83
CA TYR A 83 1.80 -3.24 -10.62
C TYR A 83 1.44 -2.41 -11.84
N GLU A 84 1.54 -3.00 -13.03
CA GLU A 84 1.02 -2.41 -14.26
C GLU A 84 -0.51 -2.44 -14.28
N GLY A 85 -1.11 -1.41 -13.73
CA GLY A 85 -2.57 -1.22 -13.74
C GLY A 85 -2.97 -0.09 -14.68
N GLY A 86 -3.50 -0.40 -15.84
CA GLY A 86 -4.47 0.40 -16.61
C GLY A 86 -4.03 1.76 -17.20
N GLY A 87 -2.78 2.19 -17.08
CA GLY A 87 -2.25 3.40 -17.69
C GLY A 87 -1.38 3.13 -18.91
N THR A 88 -1.20 4.13 -19.79
CA THR A 88 -0.17 4.07 -20.83
C THR A 88 1.22 4.03 -20.18
N GLY A 89 2.24 3.48 -20.86
CA GLY A 89 3.62 3.44 -20.34
C GLY A 89 4.11 4.80 -19.86
N GLU A 90 3.80 5.87 -20.60
CA GLU A 90 4.13 7.26 -20.25
C GLU A 90 3.43 7.72 -18.95
N GLN A 91 2.18 7.33 -18.76
CA GLN A 91 1.43 7.67 -17.53
C GLN A 91 1.99 6.94 -16.31
N ILE A 92 2.43 5.71 -16.47
CA ILE A 92 3.07 4.93 -15.41
C ILE A 92 4.41 5.55 -15.01
N GLU A 93 5.23 5.95 -15.99
CA GLU A 93 6.48 6.67 -15.72
C GLU A 93 6.22 8.01 -15.02
N THR A 94 5.18 8.73 -15.41
CA THR A 94 4.76 9.96 -14.72
C THR A 94 4.38 9.68 -13.26
N ILE A 95 3.67 8.59 -12.99
CA ILE A 95 3.31 8.19 -11.61
C ILE A 95 4.53 7.79 -10.78
N ARG A 96 5.52 7.12 -11.38
CA ARG A 96 6.82 6.85 -10.73
C ARG A 96 7.55 8.15 -10.37
N ALA A 97 7.60 9.11 -11.30
CA ALA A 97 8.19 10.41 -11.06
C ALA A 97 7.45 11.20 -9.96
N VAL A 98 6.12 11.08 -9.86
CA VAL A 98 5.31 11.62 -8.75
C VAL A 98 5.71 10.98 -7.43
N HIS A 99 5.85 9.67 -7.39
CA HIS A 99 6.29 8.93 -6.19
C HIS A 99 7.68 9.39 -5.73
N ASP A 100 8.64 9.45 -6.65
CA ASP A 100 10.02 9.86 -6.33
C ASP A 100 10.08 11.30 -5.82
N TYR A 101 9.32 12.19 -6.43
CA TYR A 101 9.19 13.57 -5.96
C TYR A 101 8.63 13.63 -4.54
N LEU A 102 7.60 12.86 -4.22
CA LEU A 102 6.98 12.83 -2.91
C LEU A 102 7.89 12.26 -1.82
N THR A 103 8.64 11.20 -2.13
CA THR A 103 9.59 10.58 -1.20
C THR A 103 10.80 11.46 -0.91
N GLN A 104 11.21 12.29 -1.86
CA GLN A 104 12.25 13.30 -1.66
C GLN A 104 11.77 14.53 -0.88
N HIS A 105 10.46 14.77 -0.80
CA HIS A 105 9.87 15.95 -0.19
C HIS A 105 8.96 15.63 1.01
N LEU A 106 9.33 14.63 1.82
CA LEU A 106 8.52 14.15 2.95
C LEU A 106 8.24 15.22 4.00
N SER A 107 9.16 16.16 4.21
CA SER A 107 9.00 17.28 5.15
C SER A 107 8.00 18.33 4.68
N SER A 108 7.75 18.41 3.38
CA SER A 108 6.93 19.46 2.77
C SER A 108 5.46 19.02 2.64
N ARG A 109 4.55 19.99 2.74
CA ARG A 109 3.14 19.77 2.45
C ARG A 109 2.89 19.90 0.95
N VAL A 110 3.01 18.81 0.22
CA VAL A 110 2.71 18.77 -1.22
C VAL A 110 1.22 18.51 -1.42
N THR A 111 0.55 19.33 -2.24
CA THR A 111 -0.87 19.20 -2.57
C THR A 111 -1.07 18.48 -3.90
N ILE A 112 -2.24 17.87 -4.08
CA ILE A 112 -2.58 17.20 -5.35
C ILE A 112 -2.61 18.17 -6.53
N ASP A 113 -3.04 19.43 -6.30
CA ASP A 113 -3.09 20.45 -7.34
C ASP A 113 -1.70 20.92 -7.77
N GLU A 114 -0.75 20.92 -6.85
CA GLU A 114 0.66 21.20 -7.11
C GLU A 114 1.30 20.08 -7.94
N LEU A 115 1.06 18.83 -7.57
CA LEU A 115 1.49 17.66 -8.35
C LEU A 115 0.85 17.66 -9.74
N SER A 116 -0.44 17.92 -9.83
CA SER A 116 -1.18 17.99 -11.10
C SER A 116 -0.58 19.00 -12.06
N ARG A 117 -0.26 20.21 -11.57
CA ARG A 117 0.41 21.26 -12.37
C ARG A 117 1.84 20.87 -12.76
N ARG A 118 2.59 20.29 -11.82
CA ARG A 118 3.99 19.92 -12.04
C ARG A 118 4.15 18.79 -13.05
N PHE A 119 3.31 17.77 -12.96
CA PHE A 119 3.39 16.57 -13.79
C PHE A 119 2.37 16.58 -14.94
N LEU A 120 1.69 17.70 -15.19
CA LEU A 120 0.72 17.90 -16.27
C LEU A 120 -0.32 16.77 -16.36
N MET A 121 -0.73 16.24 -15.21
CA MET A 121 -1.70 15.15 -15.11
C MET A 121 -2.93 15.58 -14.32
N ASN A 122 -4.13 15.23 -14.81
CA ASN A 122 -5.36 15.52 -14.11
C ASN A 122 -5.40 14.91 -12.71
N PRO A 123 -5.85 15.62 -11.66
CA PRO A 123 -5.90 15.12 -10.27
C PRO A 123 -6.63 13.80 -10.10
N SER A 124 -7.72 13.58 -10.82
CA SER A 124 -8.52 12.34 -10.74
C SER A 124 -7.76 11.17 -11.35
N THR A 125 -7.16 11.38 -12.52
CA THR A 125 -6.32 10.38 -13.20
C THR A 125 -5.11 10.03 -12.35
N MET A 126 -4.42 11.04 -11.80
CA MET A 126 -3.26 10.83 -10.92
C MET A 126 -3.61 9.97 -9.70
N LYS A 127 -4.72 10.28 -9.00
CA LYS A 127 -5.18 9.50 -7.85
C LYS A 127 -5.52 8.06 -8.22
N ALA A 128 -6.21 7.85 -9.34
CA ALA A 128 -6.61 6.53 -9.80
C ALA A 128 -5.39 5.69 -10.20
N LEU A 129 -4.50 6.24 -11.02
CA LEU A 129 -3.29 5.55 -11.47
C LEU A 129 -2.32 5.30 -10.32
N PHE A 130 -2.12 6.28 -9.43
CA PHE A 130 -1.26 6.07 -8.26
C PHE A 130 -1.76 4.93 -7.38
N LYS A 131 -3.08 4.89 -7.13
CA LYS A 131 -3.68 3.79 -6.37
C LYS A 131 -3.56 2.45 -7.10
N SER A 132 -3.68 2.44 -8.42
CA SER A 132 -3.50 1.24 -9.25
C SER A 132 -2.06 0.72 -9.21
N VAL A 133 -1.07 1.64 -9.30
CA VAL A 133 0.36 1.30 -9.33
C VAL A 133 0.88 0.90 -7.94
N TYR A 134 0.53 1.66 -6.89
CA TYR A 134 1.08 1.48 -5.54
C TYR A 134 0.12 0.85 -4.53
N GLY A 135 -1.06 0.42 -4.96
CA GLY A 135 -2.06 -0.24 -4.10
C GLY A 135 -2.73 0.66 -3.05
N SER A 136 -2.22 1.86 -2.82
CA SER A 136 -2.69 2.78 -1.79
C SER A 136 -2.90 4.20 -2.31
N SER A 137 -3.66 5.03 -1.58
CA SER A 137 -3.81 6.43 -1.96
C SER A 137 -2.51 7.21 -1.73
N LEU A 138 -2.28 8.27 -2.53
CA LEU A 138 -1.16 9.21 -2.35
C LEU A 138 -0.96 9.64 -0.88
N ALA A 139 -2.05 10.01 -0.20
CA ALA A 139 -1.99 10.48 1.18
C ALA A 139 -1.59 9.36 2.16
N SER A 140 -2.07 8.14 1.94
CA SER A 140 -1.71 6.98 2.76
C SER A 140 -0.26 6.59 2.55
N HIS A 141 0.16 6.54 1.29
CA HIS A 141 1.51 6.19 0.88
C HIS A 141 2.57 7.15 1.48
N ILE A 142 2.36 8.47 1.34
CA ILE A 142 3.26 9.47 1.94
C ILE A 142 3.29 9.36 3.46
N ARG A 143 2.14 9.11 4.10
CA ARG A 143 2.09 8.94 5.56
C ARG A 143 2.96 7.77 6.00
N GLU A 144 2.90 6.68 5.29
CA GLU A 144 3.70 5.49 5.55
C GLU A 144 5.20 5.76 5.40
N HIS A 145 5.63 6.39 4.30
CA HIS A 145 7.02 6.82 4.11
C HIS A 145 7.51 7.77 5.21
N ARG A 146 6.66 8.74 5.63
CA ARG A 146 6.97 9.62 6.76
C ARG A 146 7.20 8.86 8.05
N MET A 147 6.37 7.85 8.34
CA MET A 147 6.52 7.03 9.54
C MET A 147 7.78 6.15 9.49
N GLN A 148 8.11 5.57 8.36
CA GLN A 148 9.35 4.82 8.18
C GLN A 148 10.59 5.71 8.30
N HIS A 149 10.56 6.89 7.69
CA HIS A 149 11.65 7.85 7.83
C HIS A 149 11.82 8.33 9.28
N ALA A 150 10.70 8.58 9.98
CA ALA A 150 10.70 8.91 11.40
C ALA A 150 11.31 7.78 12.25
N ALA A 151 10.98 6.54 11.97
CA ALA A 151 11.55 5.38 12.67
C ALA A 151 13.09 5.34 12.51
N LYS A 152 13.62 5.59 11.31
CA LYS A 152 15.04 5.72 11.05
C LYS A 152 15.68 6.84 11.89
N LEU A 153 15.13 8.05 11.85
CA LEU A 153 15.63 9.20 12.61
C LEU A 153 15.61 8.94 14.13
N LEU A 154 14.60 8.24 14.62
CA LEU A 154 14.52 7.87 16.05
C LEU A 154 15.64 6.90 16.48
N LEU A 155 16.14 6.06 15.58
CA LEU A 155 17.18 5.06 15.85
C LEU A 155 18.59 5.61 15.64
N GLU A 156 18.80 6.32 14.56
CA GLU A 156 20.12 6.74 14.08
C GLU A 156 20.54 8.10 14.66
N GLY A 157 19.56 8.96 15.01
CA GLY A 157 19.78 10.33 15.44
C GLY A 157 19.59 10.55 16.94
N ASP A 158 20.07 11.72 17.39
CA ASP A 158 19.89 12.22 18.76
C ASP A 158 18.75 13.24 18.86
N GLU A 159 18.05 13.51 17.75
CA GLU A 159 16.95 14.46 17.71
C GLU A 159 15.84 14.05 18.68
N ASN A 160 15.25 15.05 19.35
CA ASN A 160 14.07 14.79 20.17
C ASN A 160 12.82 14.51 19.30
N VAL A 161 11.77 13.94 19.92
CA VAL A 161 10.56 13.55 19.20
C VAL A 161 9.90 14.71 18.45
N ALA A 162 9.99 15.94 18.98
CA ALA A 162 9.44 17.13 18.32
C ALA A 162 10.25 17.53 17.07
N GLN A 163 11.57 17.34 17.11
CA GLN A 163 12.45 17.58 15.96
C GLN A 163 12.19 16.53 14.88
N VAL A 164 12.12 15.25 15.24
CA VAL A 164 11.75 14.18 14.31
C VAL A 164 10.37 14.43 13.67
N ALA A 165 9.37 14.83 14.45
CA ALA A 165 8.04 15.15 13.93
C ALA A 165 8.12 16.24 12.84
N ARG A 166 8.86 17.31 13.07
CA ARG A 166 9.06 18.40 12.08
C ARG A 166 9.82 17.92 10.85
N ALA A 167 10.88 17.13 11.04
CA ALA A 167 11.69 16.60 9.95
C ALA A 167 10.87 15.76 8.96
N VAL A 168 9.82 15.07 9.44
CA VAL A 168 8.92 14.27 8.61
C VAL A 168 7.59 14.98 8.27
N GLY A 169 7.54 16.31 8.43
CA GLY A 169 6.42 17.15 7.95
C GLY A 169 5.20 17.20 8.86
N TYR A 170 5.36 16.98 10.17
CA TYR A 170 4.30 17.18 11.17
C TYR A 170 4.55 18.45 11.97
N GLU A 171 3.61 19.38 11.95
CA GLU A 171 3.65 20.60 12.75
C GLU A 171 3.42 20.32 14.25
N SER A 172 2.64 19.27 14.57
CA SER A 172 2.26 18.89 15.93
C SER A 172 2.89 17.56 16.32
N GLN A 173 3.69 17.57 17.39
CA GLN A 173 4.23 16.34 17.99
C GLN A 173 3.12 15.38 18.44
N SER A 174 2.00 15.88 18.93
CA SER A 174 0.87 15.05 19.35
C SER A 174 0.26 14.28 18.19
N LYS A 175 0.00 14.97 17.06
CA LYS A 175 -0.48 14.31 15.82
C LYS A 175 0.52 13.28 15.30
N PHE A 176 1.80 13.63 15.29
CA PHE A 176 2.87 12.72 14.91
C PHE A 176 2.88 11.47 15.80
N SER A 177 2.87 11.63 17.13
CA SER A 177 2.89 10.49 18.06
C SER A 177 1.70 9.57 17.90
N THR A 178 0.51 10.13 17.61
CA THR A 178 -0.70 9.35 17.33
C THR A 178 -0.56 8.53 16.04
N GLU A 179 -0.07 9.15 14.97
CA GLU A 179 0.12 8.44 13.68
C GLU A 179 1.26 7.41 13.77
N PHE A 180 2.32 7.72 14.50
CA PHE A 180 3.41 6.79 14.75
C PHE A 180 2.96 5.57 15.56
N HIS A 181 2.17 5.78 16.61
CA HIS A 181 1.58 4.69 17.39
C HIS A 181 0.65 3.81 16.54
N LYS A 182 -0.14 4.40 15.64
CA LYS A 182 -0.97 3.62 14.69
C LYS A 182 -0.12 2.76 13.75
N ALA A 183 1.03 3.26 13.32
CA ALA A 183 1.90 2.57 12.38
C ALA A 183 2.75 1.47 13.05
N PHE A 184 3.25 1.70 14.26
CA PHE A 184 4.22 0.82 14.93
C PHE A 184 3.71 0.17 16.21
N GLY A 185 2.50 0.48 16.67
CA GLY A 185 1.91 -0.07 17.89
C GLY A 185 2.48 0.46 19.20
N VAL A 186 3.53 1.30 19.13
CA VAL A 186 4.21 1.90 20.30
C VAL A 186 4.46 3.40 20.10
N LEU A 187 4.64 4.14 21.17
CA LEU A 187 4.97 5.56 21.10
C LEU A 187 6.41 5.78 20.59
N PRO A 188 6.73 6.92 19.95
CA PRO A 188 8.06 7.22 19.44
C PRO A 188 9.17 7.09 20.50
N THR A 189 8.89 7.52 21.74
CA THR A 189 9.83 7.42 22.87
C THR A 189 10.07 5.97 23.27
N GLU A 190 9.06 5.15 23.27
CA GLU A 190 9.16 3.71 23.57
C GLU A 190 9.88 2.97 22.46
N TYR A 191 9.58 3.29 21.20
CA TYR A 191 10.26 2.73 20.03
C TYR A 191 11.77 2.94 20.12
N ARG A 192 12.22 4.17 20.40
CA ARG A 192 13.64 4.49 20.61
C ARG A 192 14.27 3.67 21.75
N ARG A 193 13.56 3.53 22.89
CA ARG A 193 14.06 2.80 24.05
C ARG A 193 14.19 1.30 23.81
N LEU A 194 13.26 0.73 23.06
CA LEU A 194 13.24 -0.72 22.77
C LEU A 194 14.33 -1.14 21.80
N GLN A 195 14.70 -0.26 20.87
CA GLN A 195 15.65 -0.57 19.80
C GLN A 195 17.10 -0.16 20.11
N LYS A 196 17.34 0.75 21.09
CA LYS A 196 18.69 1.13 21.55
C LYS A 196 19.25 0.19 22.67
N LYS A 197 18.58 -0.94 22.95
CA LYS A 197 19.09 -2.01 23.80
C LYS A 197 19.86 -3.02 22.98
#